data_8efc84c7e66d12cc5da3c17ddec649af
#
_entry.id   8efc84c7e66d12cc5da3c17ddec649af
#
_cell.length_a   1.000
_cell.length_b   1.000
_cell.length_c   1.000
_cell.angle_alpha   90.00
_cell.angle_beta   90.00
_cell.angle_gamma   90.00
#
_symmetry.space_group_name_H-M   'P 1'
#
loop_
_entity.id
_entity.type
_entity.pdbx_description
1 polymer ?
#
loop_
_entity_poly.entity_id
_entity_poly.type
_entity_poly.pdbx_seq_one_letter_code
_entity_poly.pdbx_strand_id
1 'polypeptide(L)'
;MLIAGNWKMYKGLRETREFCAAFSPPAGVEAVLCPAFASLHVAVESGQTVFAQNVHWAPEGAFTGEISAPMLLELGVSGAIVGHSERRQYFGETDETVARRTVAALEHGLRVIACVGESLEERQSGQMDLVLRLQVEAIADAAGAHEALVIAYEPVWAIGSGLTATPEQAREVHAFIKGLLDVPVLYGGSVKPENAEVLLSQEGVDGALVGGASLDVESFTALCRIAADL
;
A
#
# COMPACT_ATOMS: atom_id res chain seq x y z
N MET A 1 -11.31 -1.01 -9.01
CA MET A 1 -10.20 -0.31 -8.32
C MET A 1 -9.85 -1.01 -7.02
N LEU A 2 -8.60 -0.87 -6.53
CA LEU A 2 -8.15 -1.36 -5.22
C LEU A 2 -8.02 -0.19 -4.22
N ILE A 3 -8.71 -0.26 -3.08
CA ILE A 3 -8.58 0.71 -1.98
C ILE A 3 -8.05 0.00 -0.75
N ALA A 4 -6.78 0.25 -0.42
CA ALA A 4 -6.09 -0.36 0.72
C ALA A 4 -5.98 0.63 1.89
N GLY A 5 -6.56 0.29 3.03
CA GLY A 5 -6.52 1.09 4.25
C GLY A 5 -5.34 0.74 5.13
N ASN A 6 -4.24 1.46 5.01
CA ASN A 6 -3.07 1.31 5.87
C ASN A 6 -3.30 2.00 7.23
N TRP A 7 -3.62 1.21 8.25
CA TRP A 7 -3.88 1.73 9.59
C TRP A 7 -2.62 2.13 10.36
N LYS A 8 -1.45 1.82 9.79
CA LYS A 8 -0.18 2.11 10.46
C LYS A 8 -0.16 1.56 11.90
N MET A 9 0.34 2.32 12.87
CA MET A 9 0.38 1.90 14.27
C MET A 9 -0.85 2.41 15.05
N TYR A 10 -2.04 2.18 14.51
CA TYR A 10 -3.31 2.51 15.16
C TYR A 10 -4.20 1.28 15.30
N LYS A 11 -5.21 1.38 16.14
CA LYS A 11 -6.25 0.38 16.42
C LYS A 11 -5.73 -0.92 17.06
N GLY A 12 -6.04 -1.08 18.35
CA GLY A 12 -5.91 -2.36 19.04
C GLY A 12 -7.05 -3.32 18.71
N LEU A 13 -7.06 -4.47 19.37
CA LEU A 13 -8.04 -5.56 19.11
C LEU A 13 -9.49 -5.11 19.21
N ARG A 14 -9.83 -4.29 20.23
CA ARG A 14 -11.21 -3.81 20.42
C ARG A 14 -11.65 -2.92 19.27
N GLU A 15 -10.86 -1.91 18.94
CA GLU A 15 -11.15 -0.96 17.85
C GLU A 15 -11.20 -1.64 16.50
N THR A 16 -10.36 -2.67 16.28
CA THR A 16 -10.39 -3.49 15.07
C THR A 16 -11.72 -4.23 14.95
N ARG A 17 -12.22 -4.87 16.02
CA ARG A 17 -13.53 -5.52 16.01
C ARG A 17 -14.66 -4.54 15.73
N GLU A 18 -14.65 -3.38 16.41
CA GLU A 18 -15.65 -2.33 16.23
C GLU A 18 -15.67 -1.83 14.78
N PHE A 19 -14.50 -1.55 14.19
CA PHE A 19 -14.38 -1.15 12.80
C PHE A 19 -14.90 -2.24 11.84
N CYS A 20 -14.41 -3.45 11.96
CA CYS A 20 -14.79 -4.56 11.06
C CYS A 20 -16.29 -4.90 11.16
N ALA A 21 -16.90 -4.77 12.34
CA ALA A 21 -18.34 -4.98 12.52
C ALA A 21 -19.19 -3.89 11.83
N ALA A 22 -18.65 -2.68 11.69
CA ALA A 22 -19.33 -1.55 11.07
C ALA A 22 -19.00 -1.40 9.58
N PHE A 23 -17.88 -1.97 9.10
CA PHE A 23 -17.43 -1.85 7.73
C PHE A 23 -17.97 -2.97 6.85
N SER A 24 -18.67 -2.59 5.79
CA SER A 24 -19.07 -3.49 4.71
C SER A 24 -18.61 -2.87 3.38
N PRO A 25 -17.66 -3.52 2.68
CA PRO A 25 -17.15 -2.98 1.43
C PRO A 25 -18.28 -2.92 0.38
N PRO A 26 -18.43 -1.79 -0.35
CA PRO A 26 -19.39 -1.69 -1.43
C PRO A 26 -19.01 -2.64 -2.60
N ALA A 27 -20.01 -3.06 -3.35
CA ALA A 27 -19.79 -3.82 -4.57
C ALA A 27 -19.08 -2.95 -5.63
N GLY A 28 -18.26 -3.54 -6.50
CA GLY A 28 -17.55 -2.84 -7.58
C GLY A 28 -16.16 -2.33 -7.21
N VAL A 29 -15.77 -2.38 -5.94
CA VAL A 29 -14.43 -2.02 -5.47
C VAL A 29 -13.81 -3.16 -4.66
N GLU A 30 -12.51 -3.33 -4.77
CA GLU A 30 -11.75 -4.19 -3.88
C GLU A 30 -11.25 -3.36 -2.69
N ALA A 31 -11.81 -3.58 -1.50
CA ALA A 31 -11.40 -2.92 -0.26
C ALA A 31 -10.54 -3.88 0.58
N VAL A 32 -9.37 -3.41 0.99
CA VAL A 32 -8.40 -4.16 1.79
C VAL A 32 -8.09 -3.41 3.08
N LEU A 33 -8.10 -4.10 4.22
CA LEU A 33 -7.65 -3.55 5.49
C LEU A 33 -6.21 -3.99 5.78
N CYS A 34 -5.37 -3.05 6.18
CA CYS A 34 -3.98 -3.31 6.56
C CYS A 34 -3.76 -2.91 8.02
N PRO A 35 -4.24 -3.71 8.99
CA PRO A 35 -4.08 -3.44 10.42
C PRO A 35 -2.65 -3.75 10.89
N ALA A 36 -2.31 -3.31 12.11
CA ALA A 36 -1.08 -3.73 12.77
C ALA A 36 -1.06 -5.25 12.98
N PHE A 37 0.13 -5.88 13.04
CA PHE A 37 0.29 -7.33 13.20
C PHE A 37 -0.54 -7.93 14.35
N ALA A 38 -0.61 -7.21 15.49
CA ALA A 38 -1.38 -7.64 16.65
C ALA A 38 -2.90 -7.78 16.39
N SER A 39 -3.41 -7.17 15.33
CA SER A 39 -4.84 -7.13 14.99
C SER A 39 -5.21 -7.91 13.72
N LEU A 40 -4.23 -8.50 13.01
CA LEU A 40 -4.46 -9.23 11.76
C LEU A 40 -5.51 -10.34 11.92
N HIS A 41 -5.32 -11.21 12.89
CA HIS A 41 -6.21 -12.35 13.15
C HIS A 41 -7.67 -11.90 13.35
N VAL A 42 -7.88 -10.86 14.15
CA VAL A 42 -9.22 -10.32 14.42
C VAL A 42 -9.89 -9.77 13.16
N ALA A 43 -9.13 -9.09 12.30
CA ALA A 43 -9.66 -8.57 11.05
C ALA A 43 -10.01 -9.70 10.07
N VAL A 44 -9.16 -10.73 9.97
CA VAL A 44 -9.43 -11.93 9.14
C VAL A 44 -10.66 -12.67 9.63
N GLU A 45 -10.78 -12.97 10.95
CA GLU A 45 -11.95 -13.64 11.54
C GLU A 45 -13.26 -12.87 11.31
N SER A 46 -13.18 -11.55 11.10
CA SER A 46 -14.34 -10.72 10.78
C SER A 46 -14.76 -10.79 9.31
N GLY A 47 -14.10 -11.63 8.48
CA GLY A 47 -14.42 -11.83 7.07
C GLY A 47 -13.91 -10.72 6.14
N GLN A 48 -13.02 -9.85 6.63
CA GLN A 48 -12.43 -8.79 5.81
C GLN A 48 -11.27 -9.31 4.96
N THR A 49 -11.02 -8.71 3.80
CA THR A 49 -9.78 -8.91 3.05
C THR A 49 -8.66 -8.15 3.75
N VAL A 50 -7.60 -8.86 4.13
CA VAL A 50 -6.55 -8.32 5.01
C VAL A 50 -5.17 -8.47 4.37
N PHE A 51 -4.40 -7.37 4.38
CA PHE A 51 -2.97 -7.37 4.08
C PHE A 51 -2.17 -6.99 5.33
N ALA A 52 -0.99 -7.57 5.46
CA ALA A 52 -0.04 -7.16 6.48
C ALA A 52 0.67 -5.85 6.11
N GLN A 53 1.15 -5.11 7.09
CA GLN A 53 1.89 -3.85 6.85
C GLN A 53 3.36 -4.09 6.52
N ASN A 54 3.85 -5.31 6.60
CA ASN A 54 5.18 -5.75 6.21
C ASN A 54 5.25 -7.29 6.20
N VAL A 55 6.34 -7.84 5.63
CA VAL A 55 6.66 -9.26 5.65
C VAL A 55 8.16 -9.45 5.59
N HIS A 56 8.71 -10.46 6.25
CA HIS A 56 10.13 -10.81 6.13
C HIS A 56 10.37 -11.72 4.93
N TRP A 57 11.57 -11.63 4.34
CA TRP A 57 11.93 -12.44 3.16
C TRP A 57 12.29 -13.90 3.47
N ALA A 58 12.69 -14.21 4.69
CA ALA A 58 12.94 -15.59 5.09
C ALA A 58 11.64 -16.25 5.58
N PRO A 59 11.39 -17.53 5.23
CA PRO A 59 10.19 -18.24 5.68
C PRO A 59 10.20 -18.55 7.17
N GLU A 60 11.38 -18.70 7.77
CA GLU A 60 11.63 -18.95 9.20
C GLU A 60 13.08 -18.62 9.56
N GLY A 61 13.40 -18.59 10.84
CA GLY A 61 14.78 -18.44 11.29
C GLY A 61 14.96 -17.53 12.51
N ALA A 62 16.22 -17.19 12.78
CA ALA A 62 16.62 -16.36 13.92
C ALA A 62 16.44 -14.86 13.59
N PHE A 63 15.22 -14.43 13.41
CA PHE A 63 14.82 -13.06 13.07
C PHE A 63 13.82 -12.53 14.09
N THR A 64 14.27 -12.32 15.32
CA THR A 64 13.41 -11.93 16.44
C THR A 64 12.58 -10.68 16.11
N GLY A 65 11.24 -10.82 16.18
CA GLY A 65 10.28 -9.74 15.91
C GLY A 65 9.76 -9.67 14.48
N GLU A 66 10.34 -10.43 13.52
CA GLU A 66 9.86 -10.50 12.15
C GLU A 66 8.70 -11.48 11.97
N ILE A 67 7.90 -11.24 10.94
CA ILE A 67 6.77 -12.09 10.53
C ILE A 67 6.99 -12.53 9.10
N SER A 68 6.93 -13.85 8.87
CA SER A 68 7.16 -14.45 7.56
C SER A 68 5.87 -14.62 6.74
N ALA A 69 6.02 -14.84 5.43
CA ALA A 69 4.89 -15.11 4.55
C ALA A 69 4.09 -16.37 4.95
N PRO A 70 4.71 -17.51 5.31
CA PRO A 70 3.97 -18.66 5.84
C PRO A 70 3.12 -18.35 7.07
N MET A 71 3.64 -17.56 8.03
CA MET A 71 2.88 -17.16 9.22
C MET A 71 1.66 -16.31 8.84
N LEU A 72 1.79 -15.41 7.88
CA LEU A 72 0.69 -14.57 7.39
C LEU A 72 -0.38 -15.40 6.69
N LEU A 73 0.00 -16.36 5.86
CA LEU A 73 -0.91 -17.27 5.17
C LEU A 73 -1.68 -18.16 6.15
N GLU A 74 -1.02 -18.67 7.19
CA GLU A 74 -1.67 -19.46 8.24
C GLU A 74 -2.76 -18.66 8.98
N LEU A 75 -2.57 -17.35 9.14
CA LEU A 75 -3.58 -16.45 9.69
C LEU A 75 -4.72 -16.14 8.71
N GLY A 76 -4.61 -16.50 7.42
CA GLY A 76 -5.57 -16.13 6.37
C GLY A 76 -5.35 -14.72 5.79
N VAL A 77 -4.19 -14.12 6.01
CA VAL A 77 -3.80 -12.86 5.38
C VAL A 77 -3.48 -13.12 3.91
N SER A 78 -3.99 -12.27 3.01
CA SER A 78 -3.92 -12.48 1.56
C SER A 78 -2.86 -11.63 0.84
N GLY A 79 -2.19 -10.74 1.56
CA GLY A 79 -1.15 -9.89 0.97
C GLY A 79 -0.35 -9.10 2.00
N ALA A 80 0.60 -8.31 1.51
CA ALA A 80 1.43 -7.44 2.35
C ALA A 80 1.79 -6.13 1.64
N ILE A 81 1.93 -5.06 2.42
CA ILE A 81 2.63 -3.84 2.03
C ILE A 81 4.12 -4.07 2.26
N VAL A 82 4.97 -3.65 1.33
CA VAL A 82 6.42 -3.67 1.49
C VAL A 82 7.03 -2.32 1.09
N GLY A 83 8.12 -1.93 1.73
CA GLY A 83 8.86 -0.72 1.38
C GLY A 83 8.13 0.60 1.61
N HIS A 84 7.10 0.64 2.46
CA HIS A 84 6.41 1.89 2.81
C HIS A 84 7.41 2.95 3.25
N SER A 85 7.19 4.20 2.86
CA SER A 85 8.12 5.33 3.12
C SER A 85 8.55 5.45 4.58
N GLU A 86 7.65 5.24 5.54
CA GLU A 86 7.99 5.21 6.97
C GLU A 86 8.99 4.10 7.31
N ARG A 87 8.93 2.95 6.64
CA ARG A 87 9.87 1.85 6.89
C ARG A 87 11.24 2.11 6.29
N ARG A 88 11.29 2.77 5.13
CA ARG A 88 12.53 3.27 4.55
C ARG A 88 13.18 4.32 5.45
N GLN A 89 12.38 5.26 5.93
CA GLN A 89 12.86 6.39 6.73
C GLN A 89 13.29 6.00 8.15
N TYR A 90 12.52 5.17 8.84
CA TYR A 90 12.69 4.91 10.28
C TYR A 90 13.28 3.54 10.60
N PHE A 91 13.19 2.57 9.70
CA PHE A 91 13.57 1.18 9.94
C PHE A 91 14.64 0.66 8.98
N GLY A 92 15.24 1.54 8.18
CA GLY A 92 16.39 1.21 7.33
C GLY A 92 16.09 0.26 6.18
N GLU A 93 14.84 0.20 5.70
CA GLU A 93 14.54 -0.58 4.50
C GLU A 93 15.14 0.10 3.27
N THR A 94 15.81 -0.70 2.44
CA THR A 94 16.47 -0.30 1.19
C THR A 94 15.76 -0.92 -0.01
N ASP A 95 16.09 -0.48 -1.23
CA ASP A 95 15.53 -1.06 -2.46
C ASP A 95 15.81 -2.55 -2.56
N GLU A 96 17.02 -3.00 -2.15
CA GLU A 96 17.37 -4.42 -2.07
C GLU A 96 16.45 -5.18 -1.10
N THR A 97 16.23 -4.66 0.11
CA THR A 97 15.38 -5.35 1.10
C THR A 97 13.93 -5.36 0.69
N VAL A 98 13.44 -4.31 0.02
CA VAL A 98 12.08 -4.23 -0.56
C VAL A 98 11.92 -5.26 -1.68
N ALA A 99 12.87 -5.34 -2.60
CA ALA A 99 12.87 -6.34 -3.67
C ALA A 99 12.83 -7.77 -3.10
N ARG A 100 13.68 -8.10 -2.12
CA ARG A 100 13.69 -9.42 -1.45
C ARG A 100 12.37 -9.75 -0.76
N ARG A 101 11.74 -8.80 -0.07
CA ARG A 101 10.42 -8.96 0.57
C ARG A 101 9.33 -9.18 -0.48
N THR A 102 9.39 -8.43 -1.59
CA THR A 102 8.46 -8.57 -2.72
C THR A 102 8.49 -9.98 -3.28
N VAL A 103 9.69 -10.47 -3.66
CA VAL A 103 9.86 -11.82 -4.21
C VAL A 103 9.36 -12.88 -3.24
N ALA A 104 9.80 -12.84 -1.99
CA ALA A 104 9.42 -13.84 -0.99
C ALA A 104 7.90 -13.89 -0.75
N ALA A 105 7.23 -12.74 -0.73
CA ALA A 105 5.79 -12.68 -0.57
C ALA A 105 5.06 -13.30 -1.78
N LEU A 106 5.48 -12.93 -3.00
CA LEU A 106 4.90 -13.45 -4.24
C LEU A 106 5.12 -14.97 -4.39
N GLU A 107 6.33 -15.47 -4.11
CA GLU A 107 6.66 -16.90 -4.16
C GLU A 107 5.81 -17.76 -3.23
N HIS A 108 5.36 -17.19 -2.11
CA HIS A 108 4.44 -17.85 -1.17
C HIS A 108 2.96 -17.63 -1.51
N GLY A 109 2.63 -16.87 -2.58
CA GLY A 109 1.26 -16.64 -3.01
C GLY A 109 0.55 -15.48 -2.33
N LEU A 110 1.27 -14.62 -1.60
CA LEU A 110 0.73 -13.35 -1.12
C LEU A 110 0.67 -12.31 -2.25
N ARG A 111 -0.35 -11.49 -2.26
CA ARG A 111 -0.36 -10.26 -3.06
C ARG A 111 0.55 -9.21 -2.42
N VAL A 112 1.15 -8.36 -3.23
CA VAL A 112 2.10 -7.35 -2.75
C VAL A 112 1.69 -5.95 -3.19
N ILE A 113 1.67 -5.00 -2.25
CA ILE A 113 1.67 -3.57 -2.52
C ILE A 113 3.09 -3.07 -2.20
N ALA A 114 3.92 -2.87 -3.23
CA ALA A 114 5.28 -2.38 -3.09
C ALA A 114 5.30 -0.85 -3.21
N CYS A 115 5.77 -0.17 -2.16
CA CYS A 115 5.78 1.29 -2.10
C CYS A 115 7.06 1.88 -2.68
N VAL A 116 6.88 2.88 -3.52
CA VAL A 116 7.94 3.71 -4.10
C VAL A 116 7.57 5.17 -3.97
N GLY A 117 8.57 6.05 -3.87
CA GLY A 117 8.27 7.47 -3.75
C GLY A 117 9.51 8.30 -3.47
N GLU A 118 9.42 9.59 -3.77
CA GLU A 118 10.48 10.57 -3.57
C GLU A 118 10.17 11.53 -2.41
N SER A 119 11.23 12.03 -1.78
CA SER A 119 11.17 13.10 -0.81
C SER A 119 10.97 14.47 -1.47
N LEU A 120 10.66 15.49 -0.66
CA LEU A 120 10.55 16.87 -1.15
C LEU A 120 11.87 17.39 -1.73
N GLU A 121 12.99 17.06 -1.11
CA GLU A 121 14.33 17.45 -1.55
C GLU A 121 14.65 16.84 -2.92
N GLU A 122 14.41 15.55 -3.12
CA GLU A 122 14.62 14.85 -4.38
C GLU A 122 13.74 15.43 -5.50
N ARG A 123 12.48 15.76 -5.19
CA ARG A 123 11.58 16.41 -6.15
C ARG A 123 12.06 17.80 -6.53
N GLN A 124 12.43 18.64 -5.54
CA GLN A 124 12.89 20.02 -5.78
C GLN A 124 14.23 20.08 -6.50
N SER A 125 15.09 19.10 -6.28
CA SER A 125 16.39 19.00 -7.00
C SER A 125 16.30 18.35 -8.38
N GLY A 126 15.09 17.96 -8.83
CA GLY A 126 14.88 17.32 -10.13
C GLY A 126 15.34 15.85 -10.19
N GLN A 127 15.49 15.20 -9.05
CA GLN A 127 15.94 13.81 -8.95
C GLN A 127 14.78 12.80 -8.89
N MET A 128 13.53 13.25 -8.92
CA MET A 128 12.33 12.38 -8.82
C MET A 128 12.41 11.19 -9.78
N ASP A 129 12.64 11.42 -11.07
CA ASP A 129 12.68 10.37 -12.09
C ASP A 129 13.77 9.33 -11.81
N LEU A 130 14.93 9.77 -11.34
CA LEU A 130 16.05 8.88 -11.00
C LEU A 130 15.69 8.01 -9.78
N VAL A 131 15.17 8.61 -8.74
CA VAL A 131 14.79 7.91 -7.50
C VAL A 131 13.71 6.87 -7.78
N LEU A 132 12.62 7.27 -8.44
CA LEU A 132 11.53 6.35 -8.79
C LEU A 132 12.00 5.23 -9.71
N ARG A 133 12.84 5.55 -10.70
CA ARG A 133 13.42 4.55 -11.60
C ARG A 133 14.21 3.50 -10.82
N LEU A 134 15.13 3.90 -9.95
CA LEU A 134 15.95 2.97 -9.15
C LEU A 134 15.09 2.07 -8.26
N GLN A 135 14.08 2.63 -7.61
CA GLN A 135 13.17 1.88 -6.74
C GLN A 135 12.32 0.87 -7.54
N VAL A 136 11.76 1.29 -8.67
CA VAL A 136 10.92 0.42 -9.52
C VAL A 136 11.76 -0.63 -10.22
N GLU A 137 12.93 -0.29 -10.77
CA GLU A 137 13.84 -1.24 -11.42
C GLU A 137 14.33 -2.32 -10.46
N ALA A 138 14.62 -1.99 -9.19
CA ALA A 138 14.99 -2.99 -8.19
C ALA A 138 13.88 -4.03 -7.96
N ILE A 139 12.62 -3.62 -8.02
CA ILE A 139 11.47 -4.52 -7.92
C ILE A 139 11.29 -5.31 -9.23
N ALA A 140 11.39 -4.62 -10.38
CA ALA A 140 11.23 -5.22 -11.70
C ALA A 140 12.29 -6.28 -12.00
N ASP A 141 13.56 -6.01 -11.67
CA ASP A 141 14.67 -6.94 -11.88
C ASP A 141 14.53 -8.21 -11.02
N ALA A 142 13.95 -8.07 -9.82
CA ALA A 142 13.79 -9.18 -8.90
C ALA A 142 12.50 -10.01 -9.15
N ALA A 143 11.37 -9.36 -9.41
CA ALA A 143 10.05 -10.00 -9.46
C ALA A 143 9.40 -9.97 -10.85
N GLY A 144 9.84 -9.07 -11.75
CA GLY A 144 9.17 -8.82 -13.02
C GLY A 144 7.76 -8.24 -12.85
N ALA A 145 7.01 -8.14 -13.94
CA ALA A 145 5.59 -7.88 -13.92
C ALA A 145 4.86 -9.14 -13.46
N HIS A 146 4.26 -9.09 -12.29
CA HIS A 146 3.54 -10.21 -11.68
C HIS A 146 2.09 -9.81 -11.40
N GLU A 147 1.12 -10.69 -11.71
CA GLU A 147 -0.31 -10.41 -11.55
C GLU A 147 -0.74 -10.05 -10.12
N ALA A 148 0.00 -10.57 -9.12
CA ALA A 148 -0.23 -10.29 -7.71
C ALA A 148 0.58 -9.09 -7.17
N LEU A 149 1.33 -8.38 -8.04
CA LEU A 149 2.12 -7.20 -7.68
C LEU A 149 1.38 -5.92 -8.07
N VAL A 150 1.35 -4.99 -7.14
CA VAL A 150 0.84 -3.62 -7.30
C VAL A 150 1.90 -2.66 -6.77
N ILE A 151 2.16 -1.56 -7.46
CA ILE A 151 3.01 -0.48 -6.95
C ILE A 151 2.13 0.56 -6.24
N ALA A 152 2.56 1.09 -5.12
CA ALA A 152 1.96 2.28 -4.51
C ALA A 152 2.94 3.46 -4.63
N TYR A 153 2.54 4.48 -5.39
CA TYR A 153 3.32 5.72 -5.47
C TYR A 153 3.03 6.61 -4.26
N GLU A 154 4.05 6.84 -3.47
CA GLU A 154 4.01 7.70 -2.29
C GLU A 154 4.78 9.01 -2.58
N PRO A 155 4.09 10.15 -2.88
CA PRO A 155 4.73 11.45 -2.78
C PRO A 155 5.03 11.71 -1.29
N VAL A 156 6.25 11.33 -0.82
CA VAL A 156 6.59 11.30 0.61
C VAL A 156 6.37 12.68 1.27
N TRP A 157 6.61 13.74 0.51
CA TRP A 157 6.37 15.12 0.91
C TRP A 157 4.89 15.48 1.14
N ALA A 158 3.97 14.68 0.61
CA ALA A 158 2.52 14.86 0.76
C ALA A 158 1.90 13.94 1.83
N ILE A 159 2.70 13.05 2.46
CA ILE A 159 2.21 12.14 3.49
C ILE A 159 2.16 12.85 4.84
N GLY A 160 0.97 13.00 5.43
CA GLY A 160 0.81 13.58 6.76
C GLY A 160 1.14 15.07 6.89
N SER A 161 1.54 15.73 5.80
CA SER A 161 1.90 17.15 5.78
C SER A 161 0.72 18.10 5.54
N GLY A 162 -0.42 17.57 5.11
CA GLY A 162 -1.56 18.36 4.63
C GLY A 162 -1.42 18.83 3.17
N LEU A 163 -0.29 18.58 2.53
CA LEU A 163 -0.08 18.79 1.10
C LEU A 163 -0.65 17.61 0.32
N THR A 164 -1.04 17.86 -0.92
CA THR A 164 -1.48 16.82 -1.88
C THR A 164 -0.79 17.06 -3.22
N ALA A 165 -0.40 16.01 -3.91
CA ALA A 165 -0.01 16.14 -5.31
C ALA A 165 -1.24 16.59 -6.13
N THR A 166 -1.01 17.39 -7.17
CA THR A 166 -2.11 17.71 -8.10
C THR A 166 -2.52 16.46 -8.87
N PRO A 167 -3.75 16.39 -9.39
CA PRO A 167 -4.19 15.28 -10.23
C PRO A 167 -3.27 15.04 -11.44
N GLU A 168 -2.80 16.12 -12.06
CA GLU A 168 -1.85 16.06 -13.18
C GLU A 168 -0.51 15.44 -12.75
N GLN A 169 0.01 15.82 -11.59
CA GLN A 169 1.23 15.25 -11.04
C GLN A 169 1.07 13.76 -10.75
N ALA A 170 -0.08 13.36 -10.18
CA ALA A 170 -0.39 11.95 -9.95
C ALA A 170 -0.39 11.17 -11.27
N ARG A 171 -1.13 11.65 -12.28
CA ARG A 171 -1.20 11.03 -13.60
C ARG A 171 0.19 10.88 -14.26
N GLU A 172 1.00 11.95 -14.26
CA GLU A 172 2.32 11.94 -14.88
C GLU A 172 3.24 10.90 -14.21
N VAL A 173 3.28 10.85 -12.88
CA VAL A 173 4.13 9.91 -12.17
C VAL A 173 3.62 8.47 -12.31
N HIS A 174 2.30 8.25 -12.26
CA HIS A 174 1.73 6.92 -12.50
C HIS A 174 2.05 6.40 -13.91
N ALA A 175 1.94 7.25 -14.94
CA ALA A 175 2.34 6.90 -16.30
C ALA A 175 3.84 6.57 -16.40
N PHE A 176 4.70 7.33 -15.71
CA PHE A 176 6.13 7.07 -15.63
C PHE A 176 6.42 5.71 -15.01
N ILE A 177 5.82 5.39 -13.85
CA ILE A 177 6.00 4.11 -13.15
C ILE A 177 5.51 2.95 -14.04
N LYS A 178 4.32 3.06 -14.64
CA LYS A 178 3.79 2.03 -15.57
C LYS A 178 4.68 1.82 -16.79
N GLY A 179 5.36 2.88 -17.26
CA GLY A 179 6.35 2.77 -18.34
C GLY A 179 7.61 1.97 -17.95
N LEU A 180 7.92 1.86 -16.65
CA LEU A 180 9.04 1.08 -16.14
C LEU A 180 8.62 -0.37 -15.81
N LEU A 181 7.42 -0.55 -15.26
CA LEU A 181 6.88 -1.87 -14.88
C LEU A 181 5.37 -1.88 -15.10
N ASP A 182 4.90 -2.73 -16.01
CA ASP A 182 3.48 -2.83 -16.38
C ASP A 182 2.69 -3.62 -15.33
N VAL A 183 2.34 -2.94 -14.25
CA VAL A 183 1.48 -3.42 -13.16
C VAL A 183 0.54 -2.30 -12.71
N PRO A 184 -0.55 -2.61 -11.97
CA PRO A 184 -1.40 -1.57 -11.39
C PRO A 184 -0.64 -0.64 -10.45
N VAL A 185 -0.99 0.66 -10.48
CA VAL A 185 -0.34 1.69 -9.64
C VAL A 185 -1.40 2.40 -8.80
N LEU A 186 -1.23 2.33 -7.47
CA LEU A 186 -2.07 3.03 -6.49
C LEU A 186 -1.47 4.39 -6.15
N TYR A 187 -2.33 5.36 -5.91
CA TYR A 187 -1.90 6.62 -5.34
C TYR A 187 -1.78 6.51 -3.80
N GLY A 188 -0.60 6.75 -3.26
CA GLY A 188 -0.25 6.62 -1.83
C GLY A 188 -0.08 7.95 -1.09
N GLY A 189 -0.46 9.07 -1.70
CA GLY A 189 -0.47 10.37 -1.02
C GLY A 189 -1.71 10.59 -0.15
N SER A 190 -1.97 11.85 0.22
CA SER A 190 -3.13 12.20 1.04
C SER A 190 -4.43 12.09 0.24
N VAL A 191 -5.20 11.03 0.48
CA VAL A 191 -6.54 10.81 -0.09
C VAL A 191 -7.58 10.95 1.02
N LYS A 192 -8.63 11.72 0.71
CA LYS A 192 -9.81 11.94 1.57
C LYS A 192 -11.06 11.92 0.69
N PRO A 193 -12.26 11.72 1.25
CA PRO A 193 -13.50 11.75 0.46
C PRO A 193 -13.65 12.99 -0.44
N GLU A 194 -13.15 14.15 0.03
CA GLU A 194 -13.30 15.43 -0.67
C GLU A 194 -12.43 15.56 -1.94
N ASN A 195 -11.34 14.78 -2.06
CA ASN A 195 -10.44 14.84 -3.21
C ASN A 195 -10.33 13.50 -3.97
N ALA A 196 -10.98 12.45 -3.48
CA ALA A 196 -10.84 11.10 -4.01
C ALA A 196 -11.30 10.98 -5.47
N GLU A 197 -12.47 11.53 -5.80
CA GLU A 197 -13.04 11.47 -7.15
C GLU A 197 -12.06 12.05 -8.19
N VAL A 198 -11.51 13.24 -7.92
CA VAL A 198 -10.61 13.94 -8.83
C VAL A 198 -9.27 13.20 -8.98
N LEU A 199 -8.76 12.58 -7.91
CA LEU A 199 -7.50 11.83 -7.95
C LEU A 199 -7.68 10.45 -8.60
N LEU A 200 -8.72 9.72 -8.20
CA LEU A 200 -8.94 8.34 -8.66
C LEU A 200 -9.45 8.26 -10.11
N SER A 201 -10.07 9.32 -10.62
CA SER A 201 -10.49 9.40 -12.02
C SER A 201 -9.34 9.68 -12.99
N GLN A 202 -8.12 9.94 -12.50
CA GLN A 202 -6.97 10.19 -13.38
C GLN A 202 -6.55 8.90 -14.11
N GLU A 203 -6.24 9.04 -15.39
CA GLU A 203 -5.70 7.95 -16.19
C GLU A 203 -4.44 7.36 -15.56
N GLY A 204 -4.39 6.04 -15.45
CA GLY A 204 -3.25 5.33 -14.84
C GLY A 204 -3.29 5.19 -13.33
N VAL A 205 -4.30 5.77 -12.65
CA VAL A 205 -4.54 5.57 -11.22
C VAL A 205 -5.50 4.40 -11.03
N ASP A 206 -4.99 3.27 -10.50
CA ASP A 206 -5.76 2.02 -10.36
C ASP A 206 -6.38 1.85 -8.96
N GLY A 207 -6.25 2.85 -8.11
CA GLY A 207 -6.78 2.88 -6.75
C GLY A 207 -5.93 3.70 -5.78
N ALA A 208 -6.05 3.42 -4.49
CA ALA A 208 -5.31 4.16 -3.46
C ALA A 208 -4.81 3.30 -2.30
N LEU A 209 -3.64 3.68 -1.77
CA LEU A 209 -3.15 3.27 -0.45
C LEU A 209 -3.42 4.41 0.55
N VAL A 210 -4.42 4.22 1.40
CA VAL A 210 -5.00 5.28 2.24
C VAL A 210 -4.51 5.15 3.67
N GLY A 211 -3.93 6.23 4.21
CA GLY A 211 -3.52 6.30 5.61
C GLY A 211 -4.65 6.78 6.53
N GLY A 212 -4.53 8.00 7.08
CA GLY A 212 -5.41 8.53 8.12
C GLY A 212 -6.90 8.44 7.85
N ALA A 213 -7.36 8.68 6.62
CA ALA A 213 -8.77 8.58 6.26
C ALA A 213 -9.32 7.14 6.33
N SER A 214 -8.46 6.11 6.37
CA SER A 214 -8.88 4.71 6.57
C SER A 214 -9.12 4.35 8.03
N LEU A 215 -8.79 5.23 8.97
CA LEU A 215 -9.00 4.99 10.40
C LEU A 215 -10.44 5.20 10.84
N ASP A 216 -11.21 5.97 10.11
CA ASP A 216 -12.63 6.20 10.35
C ASP A 216 -13.47 5.39 9.35
N VAL A 217 -14.45 4.65 9.86
CA VAL A 217 -15.24 3.72 9.05
C VAL A 217 -16.12 4.42 8.03
N GLU A 218 -16.66 5.58 8.37
CA GLU A 218 -17.53 6.36 7.47
C GLU A 218 -16.70 6.96 6.34
N SER A 219 -15.55 7.54 6.67
CA SER A 219 -14.57 8.09 5.71
C SER A 219 -14.07 7.01 4.75
N PHE A 220 -13.64 5.85 5.28
CA PHE A 220 -13.14 4.74 4.45
C PHE A 220 -14.24 4.16 3.55
N THR A 221 -15.46 4.02 4.07
CA THR A 221 -16.62 3.58 3.28
C THR A 221 -16.95 4.57 2.15
N ALA A 222 -16.87 5.87 2.43
CA ALA A 222 -17.09 6.90 1.41
C ALA A 222 -16.05 6.82 0.29
N LEU A 223 -14.76 6.63 0.64
CA LEU A 223 -13.69 6.43 -0.34
C LEU A 223 -13.94 5.20 -1.21
N CYS A 224 -14.33 4.08 -0.60
CA CYS A 224 -14.65 2.86 -1.33
C CYS A 224 -15.86 3.04 -2.26
N ARG A 225 -16.88 3.80 -1.87
CA ARG A 225 -18.03 4.11 -2.74
C ARG A 225 -17.63 4.96 -3.94
N ILE A 226 -16.86 6.02 -3.71
CA ILE A 226 -16.35 6.86 -4.81
C ILE A 226 -15.57 5.99 -5.81
N ALA A 227 -14.70 5.13 -5.32
CA ALA A 227 -13.91 4.23 -6.18
C ALA A 227 -14.76 3.17 -6.90
N ALA A 228 -15.91 2.78 -6.35
CA ALA A 228 -16.83 1.84 -6.98
C ALA A 228 -17.67 2.46 -8.09
N ASP A 229 -17.88 3.78 -8.03
CA ASP A 229 -18.68 4.54 -9.00
C ASP A 229 -17.87 5.03 -10.21
N LEU A 230 -16.52 4.88 -10.18
CA LEU A 230 -15.58 5.21 -11.26
C LEU A 230 -15.27 3.99 -12.16
#